data_caac91282dffc04964e457530b07338d
#
_entry.id   caac91282dffc04964e457530b07338d
#
_cell.length_a   1.000
_cell.length_b   1.000
_cell.length_c   1.000
_cell.angle_alpha   90.00
_cell.angle_beta   90.00
_cell.angle_gamma   90.00
#
_symmetry.space_group_name_H-M   'P 1'
#
loop_
_entity.id
_entity.type
_entity.pdbx_description
1 polymer ?
#
loop_
_entity_poly.entity_id
_entity_poly.type
_entity_poly.pdbx_seq_one_letter_code
_entity_poly.pdbx_strand_id
1 'polypeptide(L)'
;MSAAREIANLRSIPTDGNILLDYTAGDALTAGSGTCNIAAGLNALGAATTGDDNVALGRLALGAGVTTGGSNIALGVTSMDALTSGACNIALGVDALGAATDNNDNI
;
A
#
# COMPACT_ATOMS: atom_id res chain seq x y z
N MET A 1 17.06 20.59 -11.47
CA MET A 1 15.97 20.97 -11.24
C MET A 1 15.16 20.19 -10.36
N SER A 2 15.16 20.55 -9.21
CA SER A 2 14.59 19.76 -8.14
C SER A 2 13.07 19.66 -8.22
N ALA A 3 12.39 20.72 -8.63
CA ALA A 3 10.91 20.68 -8.64
C ALA A 3 10.35 19.63 -9.59
N ALA A 4 10.92 19.52 -10.79
CA ALA A 4 10.46 18.50 -11.73
C ALA A 4 10.76 17.08 -11.23
N ARG A 5 11.90 16.91 -10.56
CA ARG A 5 12.26 15.62 -10.00
C ARG A 5 11.35 15.23 -8.86
N GLU A 6 10.97 16.18 -8.00
CA GLU A 6 10.06 15.91 -6.90
C GLU A 6 8.68 15.51 -7.40
N ILE A 7 8.19 16.20 -8.44
CA ILE A 7 6.91 15.85 -9.05
C ILE A 7 6.97 14.47 -9.68
N ALA A 8 8.13 14.11 -10.26
CA ALA A 8 8.27 12.78 -10.87
C ALA A 8 8.18 11.64 -9.87
N ASN A 9 8.45 11.90 -8.58
CA ASN A 9 8.32 10.90 -7.53
C ASN A 9 6.90 10.77 -7.00
N LEU A 10 6.03 11.70 -7.35
CA LEU A 10 4.62 11.63 -7.00
C LEU A 10 3.89 10.93 -8.14
N ARG A 11 3.38 9.77 -7.85
CA ARG A 11 2.66 8.98 -8.85
C ARG A 11 1.19 9.00 -8.52
N SER A 12 0.38 9.22 -9.53
CA SER A 12 -1.06 9.08 -9.40
C SER A 12 -1.61 8.56 -10.73
N ILE A 13 -2.60 7.73 -10.64
CA ILE A 13 -3.32 7.23 -11.79
C ILE A 13 -4.69 7.89 -11.72
N PRO A 14 -4.94 8.95 -12.50
CA PRO A 14 -6.12 9.80 -12.27
C PRO A 14 -7.45 9.08 -12.30
N THR A 15 -7.56 8.03 -13.12
CA THR A 15 -8.80 7.28 -13.22
C THR A 15 -8.99 6.30 -12.07
N ASP A 16 -7.93 5.99 -11.35
CA ASP A 16 -7.96 4.97 -10.30
C ASP A 16 -7.91 5.55 -8.89
N GLY A 17 -7.65 6.84 -8.76
CA GLY A 17 -7.67 7.52 -7.48
C GLY A 17 -6.52 7.18 -6.54
N ASN A 18 -5.46 6.56 -7.03
CA ASN A 18 -4.32 6.21 -6.20
C ASN A 18 -3.38 7.39 -5.98
N ILE A 19 -2.84 7.52 -4.77
CA ILE A 19 -1.80 8.48 -4.44
C ILE A 19 -0.56 7.71 -4.04
N LEU A 20 0.47 7.76 -4.86
CA LEU A 20 1.67 6.95 -4.69
C LEU A 20 2.88 7.87 -4.59
N LEU A 21 3.58 7.81 -3.48
CA LEU A 21 4.77 8.62 -3.21
C LEU A 21 5.98 7.70 -3.11
N ASP A 22 6.84 7.72 -4.05
CA ASP A 22 8.02 6.91 -4.28
C ASP A 22 7.85 6.02 -5.50
N TYR A 23 8.95 5.68 -6.15
CA TYR A 23 8.94 4.89 -7.38
C TYR A 23 8.31 3.53 -7.24
N THR A 24 8.51 2.89 -6.09
CA THR A 24 8.09 1.51 -5.88
C THR A 24 6.78 1.40 -5.12
N ALA A 25 6.23 2.52 -4.65
CA ALA A 25 4.94 2.52 -3.98
C ALA A 25 3.85 2.13 -4.97
N GLY A 26 3.09 1.11 -4.64
CA GLY A 26 1.99 0.65 -5.48
C GLY A 26 2.42 0.15 -6.85
N ASP A 27 3.65 -0.32 -6.99
CA ASP A 27 4.25 -0.60 -8.30
C ASP A 27 3.52 -1.71 -9.07
N ALA A 28 2.91 -2.64 -8.38
CA ALA A 28 2.19 -3.76 -9.00
C ALA A 28 0.68 -3.52 -9.17
N LEU A 29 0.17 -2.34 -8.76
CA LEU A 29 -1.27 -2.07 -8.84
C LEU A 29 -1.76 -2.13 -10.29
N THR A 30 -2.87 -2.81 -10.48
CA THR A 30 -3.47 -3.00 -11.80
C THR A 30 -4.42 -1.85 -12.09
N ALA A 31 -4.25 -1.20 -13.23
CA ALA A 31 -5.11 -0.11 -13.67
C ALA A 31 -6.56 -0.59 -13.76
N GLY A 32 -7.48 0.17 -13.18
CA GLY A 32 -8.90 -0.15 -13.17
C GLY A 32 -9.29 -1.16 -12.10
N SER A 33 -8.31 -1.65 -11.35
CA SER A 33 -8.52 -2.51 -10.21
C SER A 33 -7.72 -2.06 -9.04
N GLY A 34 -7.14 -2.21 -8.23
CA GLY A 34 -6.32 -1.59 -7.18
C GLY A 34 -6.51 -0.09 -7.13
N THR A 35 -7.68 0.37 -6.72
CA THR A 35 -8.05 1.78 -6.80
C THR A 35 -8.13 2.43 -5.41
N CYS A 36 -8.07 3.76 -5.41
CA CYS A 36 -8.27 4.56 -4.19
C CYS A 36 -7.29 4.22 -3.05
N ASN A 37 -6.06 3.84 -3.39
CA ASN A 37 -5.04 3.53 -2.40
C ASN A 37 -4.12 4.73 -2.15
N ILE A 38 -3.59 4.83 -0.94
CA ILE A 38 -2.56 5.80 -0.60
C ILE A 38 -1.33 5.02 -0.14
N ALA A 39 -0.21 5.20 -0.83
CA ALA A 39 1.03 4.51 -0.47
C ALA A 39 2.20 5.48 -0.47
N ALA A 40 2.94 5.52 0.62
CA ALA A 40 4.11 6.37 0.75
C ALA A 40 5.26 5.59 1.40
N GLY A 41 6.38 5.53 0.70
CA GLY A 41 7.56 4.84 1.17
C GLY A 41 8.01 3.74 0.22
N LEU A 42 9.26 3.33 0.37
CA LEU A 42 9.87 2.32 -0.50
C LEU A 42 9.08 1.02 -0.42
N ASN A 43 8.59 0.56 -1.54
CA ASN A 43 7.79 -0.67 -1.67
C ASN A 43 6.50 -0.70 -0.83
N ALA A 44 5.99 0.44 -0.39
CA ALA A 44 4.67 0.49 0.24
C ALA A 44 3.63 0.07 -0.80
N LEU A 45 2.79 -0.91 -0.49
CA LEU A 45 1.87 -1.54 -1.45
C LEU A 45 2.60 -2.03 -2.72
N GLY A 46 3.88 -2.34 -2.62
CA GLY A 46 4.69 -2.64 -3.80
C GLY A 46 4.30 -3.92 -4.52
N ALA A 47 3.73 -4.90 -3.84
CA ALA A 47 3.25 -6.14 -4.44
C ALA A 47 1.73 -6.21 -4.53
N ALA A 48 1.01 -5.18 -4.09
CA ALA A 48 -0.44 -5.14 -4.19
C ALA A 48 -0.88 -5.08 -5.65
N THR A 49 -1.92 -5.80 -5.99
CA THR A 49 -2.41 -5.85 -7.37
C THR A 49 -3.82 -5.28 -7.52
N THR A 50 -4.79 -5.83 -6.82
CA THR A 50 -6.19 -5.45 -7.00
C THR A 50 -6.86 -4.92 -5.73
N GLY A 51 -6.13 -4.80 -4.61
CA GLY A 51 -6.70 -4.29 -3.36
C GLY A 51 -7.08 -2.82 -3.48
N ASP A 52 -8.26 -2.47 -2.98
CA ASP A 52 -8.79 -1.11 -3.04
C ASP A 52 -8.83 -0.46 -1.66
N ASP A 53 -8.82 0.87 -1.64
CA ASP A 53 -9.07 1.64 -0.42
C ASP A 53 -8.05 1.34 0.71
N ASN A 54 -6.82 1.01 0.37
CA ASN A 54 -5.79 0.75 1.36
C ASN A 54 -4.93 1.98 1.61
N VAL A 55 -4.45 2.13 2.85
CA VAL A 55 -3.47 3.15 3.21
C VAL A 55 -2.20 2.45 3.70
N ALA A 56 -1.08 2.72 3.07
CA ALA A 56 0.20 2.13 3.44
C ALA A 56 1.26 3.21 3.55
N LEU A 57 1.69 3.50 4.76
CA LEU A 57 2.71 4.52 5.01
C LEU A 57 3.89 3.89 5.74
N GLY A 58 5.03 3.88 5.09
CA GLY A 58 6.25 3.30 5.62
C GLY A 58 6.85 2.29 4.66
N ARG A 59 8.16 2.05 4.80
CA ARG A 59 8.86 1.09 3.95
C ARG A 59 8.24 -0.31 4.09
N LEU A 60 7.86 -0.91 2.99
CA LEU A 60 7.24 -2.24 2.93
C LEU A 60 5.89 -2.37 3.67
N ALA A 61 5.27 -1.26 4.04
CA ALA A 61 3.91 -1.33 4.58
C ALA A 61 2.99 -1.93 3.51
N LEU A 62 2.31 -3.04 3.81
CA LEU A 62 1.53 -3.83 2.84
C LEU A 62 2.35 -4.18 1.59
N GLY A 63 3.66 -4.36 1.73
CA GLY A 63 4.56 -4.38 0.57
C GLY A 63 5.03 -5.74 0.09
N ALA A 64 5.02 -6.77 0.92
CA ALA A 64 5.58 -8.06 0.54
C ALA A 64 4.52 -9.06 0.07
N GLY A 65 3.32 -9.01 0.62
CA GLY A 65 2.22 -9.87 0.19
C GLY A 65 1.53 -9.30 -1.04
N VAL A 66 1.02 -10.16 -1.91
CA VAL A 66 0.24 -9.74 -3.07
C VAL A 66 -1.15 -9.34 -2.57
N THR A 67 -1.30 -8.08 -2.19
CA THR A 67 -2.51 -7.61 -1.53
C THR A 67 -3.68 -7.51 -2.51
N THR A 68 -4.69 -8.31 -2.27
CA THR A 68 -5.96 -8.22 -2.99
C THR A 68 -7.09 -7.74 -2.07
N GLY A 69 -6.87 -7.76 -0.76
CA GLY A 69 -7.83 -7.28 0.22
C GLY A 69 -7.90 -5.76 0.27
N GLY A 70 -9.02 -5.22 0.69
CA GLY A 70 -9.26 -3.79 0.72
C GLY A 70 -9.51 -3.23 2.10
N SER A 71 -9.51 -1.90 2.17
CA SER A 71 -9.83 -1.14 3.38
C SER A 71 -8.88 -1.41 4.55
N ASN A 72 -7.60 -1.61 4.26
CA ASN A 72 -6.59 -1.81 5.29
C ASN A 72 -5.79 -0.53 5.51
N ILE A 73 -5.38 -0.28 6.76
CA ILE A 73 -4.53 0.84 7.12
C ILE A 73 -3.26 0.30 7.77
N ALA A 74 -2.13 0.50 7.12
CA ALA A 74 -0.82 0.06 7.61
C ALA A 74 0.11 1.26 7.75
N LEU A 75 0.45 1.61 8.99
CA LEU A 75 1.35 2.71 9.29
C LEU A 75 2.56 2.16 10.05
N GLY A 76 3.70 2.19 9.43
CA GLY A 76 4.94 1.71 10.03
C GLY A 76 5.69 0.78 9.11
N VAL A 77 7.00 0.68 9.34
CA VAL A 77 7.87 -0.19 8.54
C VAL A 77 7.39 -1.63 8.67
N THR A 78 7.20 -2.30 7.55
CA THR A 78 6.76 -3.71 7.46
C THR A 78 5.42 -4.02 8.12
N SER A 79 4.62 -3.00 8.43
CA SER A 79 3.28 -3.26 8.96
C SER A 79 2.44 -3.96 7.90
N MET A 80 1.77 -5.04 8.27
CA MET A 80 0.95 -5.88 7.38
C MET A 80 1.69 -6.31 6.10
N ASP A 81 3.01 -6.47 6.14
CA ASP A 81 3.76 -6.74 4.92
C ASP A 81 3.42 -8.10 4.28
N ALA A 82 2.94 -9.06 5.04
CA ALA A 82 2.55 -10.37 4.52
C ALA A 82 1.07 -10.48 4.13
N LEU A 83 0.29 -9.40 4.30
CA LEU A 83 -1.15 -9.47 4.05
C LEU A 83 -1.45 -9.72 2.58
N THR A 84 -2.36 -10.66 2.31
CA THR A 84 -2.77 -10.98 0.94
C THR A 84 -4.25 -10.64 0.71
N SER A 85 -5.17 -11.38 1.31
CA SER A 85 -6.60 -11.20 1.05
C SER A 85 -7.37 -10.60 2.22
N GLY A 86 -6.72 -10.35 3.36
CA GLY A 86 -7.39 -9.78 4.52
C GLY A 86 -7.89 -8.37 4.27
N ALA A 87 -9.01 -8.03 4.87
CA ALA A 87 -9.65 -6.73 4.70
C ALA A 87 -10.01 -6.10 6.05
N CYS A 88 -10.14 -4.77 6.03
CA CYS A 88 -10.59 -4.00 7.19
C CYS A 88 -9.67 -4.13 8.41
N ASN A 89 -8.36 -4.19 8.18
CA ASN A 89 -7.39 -4.27 9.25
C ASN A 89 -6.71 -2.93 9.48
N ILE A 90 -6.36 -2.65 10.72
CA ILE A 90 -5.59 -1.46 11.08
C ILE A 90 -4.34 -1.91 11.83
N ALA A 91 -3.17 -1.57 11.33
CA ALA A 91 -1.90 -1.88 11.96
C ALA A 91 -1.08 -0.61 12.11
N LEU A 92 -0.72 -0.28 13.34
CA LEU A 92 0.09 0.88 13.65
C LEU A 92 1.36 0.42 14.37
N GLY A 93 2.49 0.67 13.77
CA GLY A 93 3.78 0.35 14.36
C GLY A 93 4.60 -0.59 13.49
N VAL A 94 5.89 -0.67 13.79
CA VAL A 94 6.82 -1.55 13.08
C VAL A 94 6.39 -3.00 13.26
N ASP A 95 6.30 -3.73 12.16
CA ASP A 95 5.89 -5.14 12.10
C ASP A 95 4.49 -5.44 12.66
N ALA A 96 3.67 -4.42 12.90
CA ALA A 96 2.31 -4.64 13.37
C ALA A 96 1.53 -5.48 12.34
N LEU A 97 0.90 -6.56 12.77
CA LEU A 97 0.23 -7.54 11.92
C LEU A 97 1.12 -8.07 10.79
N GLY A 98 2.44 -8.09 11.01
CA GLY A 98 3.38 -8.47 9.96
C GLY A 98 3.27 -9.92 9.49
N ALA A 99 2.72 -10.82 10.31
CA ALA A 99 2.53 -12.22 9.93
C ALA A 99 1.10 -12.53 9.47
N ALA A 100 0.20 -11.54 9.48
CA ALA A 100 -1.18 -11.77 9.05
C ALA A 100 -1.25 -11.87 7.54
N THR A 101 -1.97 -12.85 7.03
CA THR A 101 -2.10 -13.05 5.58
C THR A 101 -3.53 -12.79 5.08
N ASP A 102 -4.51 -13.34 5.75
CA ASP A 102 -5.90 -13.29 5.28
C ASP A 102 -6.91 -12.91 6.37
N ASN A 103 -6.42 -12.37 7.48
CA ASN A 103 -7.28 -11.98 8.59
C ASN A 103 -8.08 -10.73 8.25
N ASN A 104 -9.25 -10.61 8.85
CA ASN A 104 -10.11 -9.44 8.67
C ASN A 104 -10.39 -8.77 10.00
N ASP A 105 -10.71 -7.47 9.94
CA ASP A 105 -11.25 -6.70 11.06
C ASP A 105 -10.34 -6.66 12.30
N ASN A 106 -9.03 -6.61 12.10
CA ASN A 106 -8.07 -6.50 13.20
C ASN A 106 -7.64 -5.04 13.40
N ILE A 107 -7.35 -4.71 14.63
CA ILE A 107 -6.85 -3.37 15.00
C ILE A 107 -5.61 -3.52 15.85
#